data_418afcf0995cfdb9bdf140c885910a39
#
_entry.id   418afcf0995cfdb9bdf140c885910a39
#
_cell.length_a   1.000
_cell.length_b   1.000
_cell.length_c   1.000
_cell.angle_alpha   90.00
_cell.angle_beta   90.00
_cell.angle_gamma   90.00
#
_symmetry.space_group_name_H-M   'P 1'
#
loop_
_entity.id
_entity.type
_entity.pdbx_description
1 polymer ?
#
loop_
_entity_poly.entity_id
_entity_poly.type
_entity_poly.pdbx_seq_one_letter_code
_entity_poly.pdbx_strand_id
1 'polypeptide(L)'
;MVALSTLNMVNKNLTDTQNRVSSGLQIMSGKDNAAYFAISETMKGDSGMFESIHDGLTATKNSISTARLGSETVSDLAKEFAERVAFAQGSGVNLADVQAELDSLVTQIGTAISQSTFNGEDLVSGAAATVTVVSGISRTGGTFAATTISFQSVNLTSIQTALSNIDLTALDTGSTDAAVPDTLQEALQFAEAQLSNAIDAATSLGVTEKTIEGQMTFLDMLTDTLDSGVSAMVDANMEEEAARLQALQVQQQLATQSLSMANQAPQNIMSLFRQ
;
A
#
# COMPACT_ATOMS: atom_id res chain seq x y z
N MET A 1 46.33 15.54 38.32
CA MET A 1 46.04 14.54 37.27
C MET A 1 44.68 13.88 37.45
N VAL A 2 44.29 13.37 38.63
CA VAL A 2 42.99 12.74 38.87
C VAL A 2 41.81 13.67 38.59
N ALA A 3 41.83 14.92 39.09
CA ALA A 3 40.75 15.91 38.88
C ALA A 3 40.52 16.25 37.40
N LEU A 4 41.56 16.31 36.57
CA LEU A 4 41.45 16.53 35.13
C LEU A 4 40.87 15.31 34.41
N SER A 5 41.27 14.11 34.81
CA SER A 5 40.71 12.87 34.28
C SER A 5 39.22 12.74 34.58
N THR A 6 38.79 13.10 35.80
CA THR A 6 37.39 13.09 36.18
C THR A 6 36.58 14.12 35.38
N LEU A 7 37.10 15.34 35.20
CA LEU A 7 36.43 16.39 34.40
C LEU A 7 36.27 15.94 32.95
N ASN A 8 37.31 15.34 32.36
CA ASN A 8 37.24 14.83 30.99
C ASN A 8 36.19 13.70 30.85
N MET A 9 36.10 12.80 31.84
CA MET A 9 35.09 11.73 31.86
C MET A 9 33.67 12.30 31.99
N VAL A 10 33.45 13.30 32.89
CA VAL A 10 32.16 13.96 33.06
C VAL A 10 31.75 14.68 31.77
N ASN A 11 32.68 15.41 31.14
CA ASN A 11 32.38 16.09 29.87
C ASN A 11 32.01 15.12 28.76
N LYS A 12 32.70 13.98 28.65
CA LYS A 12 32.37 12.93 27.69
C LYS A 12 30.97 12.37 27.93
N ASN A 13 30.68 11.97 29.17
CA ASN A 13 29.36 11.44 29.53
C ASN A 13 28.25 12.47 29.29
N LEU A 14 28.51 13.76 29.56
CA LEU A 14 27.59 14.85 29.32
C LEU A 14 27.29 14.99 27.81
N THR A 15 28.31 14.92 26.95
CA THR A 15 28.14 14.98 25.49
C THR A 15 27.35 13.75 25.00
N ASP A 16 27.66 12.56 25.49
CA ASP A 16 26.97 11.33 25.12
C ASP A 16 25.48 11.39 25.54
N THR A 17 25.19 11.87 26.75
CA THR A 17 23.79 12.07 27.22
C THR A 17 23.08 13.16 26.42
N GLN A 18 23.74 14.28 26.08
CA GLN A 18 23.17 15.30 25.21
C GLN A 18 22.80 14.76 23.82
N ASN A 19 23.65 13.93 23.24
CA ASN A 19 23.38 13.30 21.97
C ASN A 19 22.16 12.39 22.04
N ARG A 20 22.03 11.58 23.11
CA ARG A 20 20.86 10.71 23.34
C ARG A 20 19.59 11.50 23.55
N VAL A 21 19.64 12.58 24.34
CA VAL A 21 18.47 13.48 24.53
C VAL A 21 18.08 14.17 23.22
N SER A 22 19.06 14.57 22.41
CA SER A 22 18.80 15.24 21.12
C SER A 22 18.25 14.30 20.04
N SER A 23 18.73 13.04 19.99
CA SER A 23 18.31 12.04 19.01
C SER A 23 17.10 11.23 19.44
N GLY A 24 16.80 11.17 20.75
CA GLY A 24 15.80 10.25 21.30
C GLY A 24 16.27 8.80 21.38
N LEU A 25 17.51 8.50 20.96
CA LEU A 25 18.03 7.14 20.83
C LEU A 25 19.07 6.83 21.91
N GLN A 26 18.95 5.68 22.55
CA GLN A 26 19.95 5.11 23.44
C GLN A 26 21.11 4.51 22.64
N ILE A 27 20.79 3.90 21.48
CA ILE A 27 21.76 3.24 20.58
C ILE A 27 21.72 3.97 19.23
N MET A 28 22.75 4.78 18.96
CA MET A 28 22.86 5.55 17.72
C MET A 28 23.80 4.90 16.71
N SER A 29 24.68 4.02 17.18
CA SER A 29 25.74 3.44 16.35
C SER A 29 26.13 2.04 16.82
N GLY A 30 26.77 1.28 15.94
CA GLY A 30 27.35 -0.02 16.30
C GLY A 30 28.45 0.06 17.40
N LYS A 31 28.91 1.28 17.77
CA LYS A 31 29.84 1.48 18.91
C LYS A 31 29.13 1.39 20.26
N ASP A 32 27.83 1.75 20.31
CA ASP A 32 27.05 1.74 21.53
C ASP A 32 26.63 0.30 21.87
N ASN A 33 26.07 -0.42 20.90
CA ASN A 33 25.80 -1.85 20.97
C ASN A 33 25.67 -2.43 19.56
N ALA A 34 26.67 -3.17 19.11
CA ALA A 34 26.72 -3.70 17.75
C ALA A 34 25.59 -4.69 17.43
N ALA A 35 25.16 -5.50 18.42
CA ALA A 35 24.11 -6.49 18.22
C ALA A 35 22.73 -5.82 18.03
N TYR A 36 22.33 -4.95 18.96
CA TYR A 36 21.06 -4.24 18.86
C TYR A 36 21.02 -3.28 17.67
N PHE A 37 22.13 -2.59 17.37
CA PHE A 37 22.23 -1.74 16.18
C PHE A 37 22.02 -2.54 14.89
N ALA A 38 22.70 -3.69 14.73
CA ALA A 38 22.54 -4.51 13.53
C ALA A 38 21.11 -5.06 13.36
N ILE A 39 20.48 -5.49 14.46
CA ILE A 39 19.08 -5.98 14.42
C ILE A 39 18.12 -4.83 14.07
N SER A 40 18.26 -3.67 14.74
CA SER A 40 17.38 -2.52 14.50
C SER A 40 17.51 -1.98 13.06
N GLU A 41 18.72 -1.90 12.50
CA GLU A 41 18.92 -1.48 11.11
C GLU A 41 18.33 -2.49 10.11
N THR A 42 18.40 -3.79 10.41
CA THR A 42 17.73 -4.80 9.58
C THR A 42 16.20 -4.64 9.65
N MET A 43 15.63 -4.44 10.84
CA MET A 43 14.18 -4.25 11.02
C MET A 43 13.69 -2.96 10.38
N LYS A 44 14.44 -1.86 10.48
CA LYS A 44 14.13 -0.60 9.77
C LYS A 44 14.17 -0.79 8.25
N GLY A 45 15.16 -1.55 7.75
CA GLY A 45 15.22 -1.89 6.33
C GLY A 45 14.02 -2.70 5.88
N ASP A 46 13.57 -3.67 6.69
CA ASP A 46 12.38 -4.46 6.40
C ASP A 46 11.10 -3.61 6.46
N SER A 47 10.96 -2.71 7.47
CA SER A 47 9.86 -1.75 7.60
C SER A 47 9.76 -0.87 6.35
N GLY A 48 10.85 -0.24 5.91
CA GLY A 48 10.86 0.59 4.70
C GLY A 48 10.55 -0.18 3.40
N MET A 49 10.89 -1.47 3.33
CA MET A 49 10.49 -2.33 2.21
C MET A 49 8.99 -2.64 2.25
N PHE A 50 8.39 -2.89 3.42
CA PHE A 50 6.95 -3.09 3.55
C PHE A 50 6.16 -1.81 3.23
N GLU A 51 6.64 -0.63 3.63
CA GLU A 51 6.07 0.65 3.21
C GLU A 51 6.05 0.81 1.68
N SER A 52 7.16 0.51 1.01
CA SER A 52 7.24 0.58 -0.45
C SER A 52 6.29 -0.41 -1.14
N ILE A 53 6.10 -1.60 -0.57
CA ILE A 53 5.13 -2.58 -1.06
C ILE A 53 3.70 -2.08 -0.83
N HIS A 54 3.41 -1.50 0.34
CA HIS A 54 2.11 -0.90 0.64
C HIS A 54 1.74 0.20 -0.36
N ASP A 55 2.69 1.08 -0.73
CA ASP A 55 2.49 2.10 -1.76
C ASP A 55 2.20 1.49 -3.15
N GLY A 56 2.90 0.42 -3.51
CA GLY A 56 2.63 -0.34 -4.74
C GLY A 56 1.25 -0.99 -4.74
N LEU A 57 0.83 -1.56 -3.60
CA LEU A 57 -0.51 -2.13 -3.43
C LEU A 57 -1.60 -1.05 -3.47
N THR A 58 -1.33 0.16 -2.95
CA THR A 58 -2.24 1.30 -3.04
C THR A 58 -2.49 1.70 -4.50
N ALA A 59 -1.45 1.77 -5.33
CA ALA A 59 -1.60 2.03 -6.76
C ALA A 59 -2.42 0.94 -7.45
N THR A 60 -2.14 -0.33 -7.18
CA THR A 60 -2.87 -1.48 -7.71
C THR A 60 -4.34 -1.47 -7.26
N LYS A 61 -4.61 -1.18 -5.99
CA LYS A 61 -5.98 -1.04 -5.46
C LYS A 61 -6.76 0.03 -6.24
N ASN A 62 -6.14 1.18 -6.51
CA ASN A 62 -6.79 2.25 -7.27
C ASN A 62 -7.09 1.83 -8.72
N SER A 63 -6.20 1.06 -9.37
CA SER A 63 -6.44 0.47 -10.69
C SER A 63 -7.63 -0.50 -10.65
N ILE A 64 -7.68 -1.39 -9.66
CA ILE A 64 -8.77 -2.36 -9.49
C ILE A 64 -10.09 -1.67 -9.16
N SER A 65 -10.08 -0.65 -8.30
CA SER A 65 -11.28 0.11 -7.94
C SER A 65 -11.87 0.83 -9.16
N THR A 66 -11.01 1.40 -10.02
CA THR A 66 -11.44 2.02 -11.28
C THR A 66 -12.01 0.97 -12.24
N ALA A 67 -11.36 -0.17 -12.38
CA ALA A 67 -11.84 -1.29 -13.21
C ALA A 67 -13.18 -1.85 -12.70
N ARG A 68 -13.35 -1.97 -11.37
CA ARG A 68 -14.59 -2.41 -10.75
C ARG A 68 -15.72 -1.42 -11.01
N LEU A 69 -15.50 -0.12 -10.84
CA LEU A 69 -16.50 0.93 -11.14
C LEU A 69 -16.92 0.87 -12.61
N GLY A 70 -15.97 0.66 -13.53
CA GLY A 70 -16.28 0.42 -14.94
C GLY A 70 -17.12 -0.83 -15.17
N SER A 71 -16.78 -1.94 -14.51
CA SER A 71 -17.54 -3.19 -14.61
C SER A 71 -18.95 -3.07 -14.04
N GLU A 72 -19.15 -2.35 -12.93
CA GLU A 72 -20.48 -2.03 -12.37
C GLU A 72 -21.29 -1.19 -13.35
N THR A 73 -20.68 -0.16 -13.96
CA THR A 73 -21.35 0.67 -14.98
C THR A 73 -21.73 -0.17 -16.20
N VAL A 74 -20.86 -1.06 -16.66
CA VAL A 74 -21.16 -1.97 -17.78
C VAL A 74 -22.28 -2.94 -17.39
N SER A 75 -22.32 -3.44 -16.16
CA SER A 75 -23.40 -4.30 -15.65
C SER A 75 -24.75 -3.58 -15.65
N ASP A 76 -24.79 -2.32 -15.20
CA ASP A 76 -26.02 -1.53 -15.22
C ASP A 76 -26.52 -1.27 -16.65
N LEU A 77 -25.60 -0.94 -17.57
CA LEU A 77 -25.95 -0.75 -19.00
C LEU A 77 -26.36 -2.07 -19.67
N ALA A 78 -25.73 -3.19 -19.33
CA ALA A 78 -26.11 -4.51 -19.83
C ALA A 78 -27.49 -4.93 -19.33
N LYS A 79 -27.85 -4.55 -18.09
CA LYS A 79 -29.19 -4.75 -17.53
C LYS A 79 -30.22 -3.94 -18.32
N GLU A 80 -29.96 -2.66 -18.58
CA GLU A 80 -30.85 -1.84 -19.38
C GLU A 80 -30.98 -2.39 -20.79
N PHE A 81 -29.90 -2.90 -21.39
CA PHE A 81 -29.92 -3.58 -22.68
C PHE A 81 -30.85 -4.79 -22.65
N ALA A 82 -30.73 -5.68 -21.66
CA ALA A 82 -31.61 -6.86 -21.53
C ALA A 82 -33.10 -6.46 -21.34
N GLU A 83 -33.39 -5.40 -20.57
CA GLU A 83 -34.74 -4.86 -20.40
C GLU A 83 -35.32 -4.33 -21.73
N ARG A 84 -34.50 -3.71 -22.60
CA ARG A 84 -34.93 -3.24 -23.92
C ARG A 84 -35.16 -4.41 -24.89
N VAL A 85 -34.33 -5.45 -24.85
CA VAL A 85 -34.57 -6.67 -25.63
C VAL A 85 -35.84 -7.38 -25.16
N ALA A 86 -36.09 -7.44 -23.86
CA ALA A 86 -37.35 -7.99 -23.32
C ALA A 86 -38.58 -7.18 -23.78
N PHE A 87 -38.49 -5.84 -23.80
CA PHE A 87 -39.52 -4.95 -24.31
C PHE A 87 -39.81 -5.21 -25.82
N ALA A 88 -38.78 -5.49 -26.61
CA ALA A 88 -38.92 -5.80 -28.03
C ALA A 88 -39.79 -7.04 -28.33
N GLN A 89 -40.01 -7.93 -27.36
CA GLN A 89 -40.87 -9.12 -27.52
C GLN A 89 -42.37 -8.76 -27.53
N GLY A 90 -42.73 -7.51 -27.19
CA GLY A 90 -44.09 -7.04 -27.19
C GLY A 90 -44.69 -6.93 -28.60
N SER A 91 -45.93 -7.35 -28.79
CA SER A 91 -46.61 -7.22 -30.09
C SER A 91 -46.80 -5.75 -30.47
N GLY A 92 -46.39 -5.39 -31.71
CA GLY A 92 -46.52 -4.03 -32.23
C GLY A 92 -45.37 -3.07 -31.87
N VAL A 93 -44.28 -3.56 -31.29
CA VAL A 93 -43.07 -2.80 -31.06
C VAL A 93 -42.30 -2.61 -32.36
N ASN A 94 -41.82 -1.39 -32.60
CA ASN A 94 -40.91 -1.12 -33.72
C ASN A 94 -39.48 -1.55 -33.39
N LEU A 95 -39.08 -2.68 -33.96
CA LEU A 95 -37.76 -3.26 -33.70
C LEU A 95 -36.58 -2.34 -34.13
N ALA A 96 -36.81 -1.51 -35.17
CA ALA A 96 -35.76 -0.57 -35.62
C ALA A 96 -35.50 0.55 -34.60
N ASP A 97 -36.54 1.05 -33.94
CA ASP A 97 -36.39 2.06 -32.88
C ASP A 97 -35.70 1.48 -31.64
N VAL A 98 -36.09 0.24 -31.26
CA VAL A 98 -35.40 -0.46 -30.16
C VAL A 98 -33.93 -0.74 -30.50
N GLN A 99 -33.63 -1.15 -31.73
CA GLN A 99 -32.25 -1.38 -32.17
C GLN A 99 -31.38 -0.11 -32.05
N ALA A 100 -31.94 1.06 -32.41
CA ALA A 100 -31.23 2.32 -32.27
C ALA A 100 -30.93 2.66 -30.78
N GLU A 101 -31.82 2.29 -29.86
CA GLU A 101 -31.54 2.40 -28.41
C GLU A 101 -30.46 1.41 -27.96
N LEU A 102 -30.47 0.15 -28.43
CA LEU A 102 -29.47 -0.85 -28.11
C LEU A 102 -28.07 -0.43 -28.61
N ASP A 103 -27.97 0.10 -29.83
CA ASP A 103 -26.73 0.62 -30.40
C ASP A 103 -26.15 1.77 -29.59
N SER A 104 -27.03 2.64 -29.06
CA SER A 104 -26.65 3.70 -28.14
C SER A 104 -26.09 3.17 -26.82
N LEU A 105 -26.71 2.13 -26.25
CA LEU A 105 -26.24 1.48 -25.02
C LEU A 105 -24.88 0.78 -25.23
N VAL A 106 -24.68 0.09 -26.35
CA VAL A 106 -23.38 -0.52 -26.73
C VAL A 106 -22.30 0.56 -26.85
N THR A 107 -22.63 1.72 -27.42
CA THR A 107 -21.68 2.86 -27.52
C THR A 107 -21.33 3.40 -26.12
N GLN A 108 -22.30 3.50 -25.22
CA GLN A 108 -22.07 3.92 -23.83
C GLN A 108 -21.20 2.91 -23.08
N ILE A 109 -21.46 1.60 -23.27
CA ILE A 109 -20.61 0.51 -22.72
C ILE A 109 -19.16 0.68 -23.20
N GLY A 110 -18.95 0.90 -24.49
CA GLY A 110 -17.61 1.13 -25.04
C GLY A 110 -16.91 2.35 -24.44
N THR A 111 -17.68 3.42 -24.21
CA THR A 111 -17.17 4.63 -23.55
C THR A 111 -16.81 4.34 -22.08
N ALA A 112 -17.64 3.62 -21.34
CA ALA A 112 -17.37 3.23 -19.96
C ALA A 112 -16.11 2.37 -19.86
N ILE A 113 -15.94 1.39 -20.75
CA ILE A 113 -14.74 0.53 -20.82
C ILE A 113 -13.49 1.37 -21.07
N SER A 114 -13.51 2.27 -22.05
CA SER A 114 -12.35 3.11 -22.40
C SER A 114 -11.94 4.08 -21.30
N GLN A 115 -12.88 4.49 -20.44
CA GLN A 115 -12.64 5.35 -19.28
C GLN A 115 -12.23 4.58 -18.02
N SER A 116 -12.32 3.26 -18.02
CA SER A 116 -12.07 2.40 -16.85
C SER A 116 -10.60 2.01 -16.72
N THR A 117 -9.69 2.89 -17.16
CA THR A 117 -8.23 2.71 -17.05
C THR A 117 -7.66 3.68 -16.02
N PHE A 118 -6.69 3.23 -15.24
CA PHE A 118 -6.01 4.04 -14.24
C PHE A 118 -4.52 4.08 -14.53
N ASN A 119 -3.95 5.28 -14.65
CA ASN A 119 -2.50 5.51 -14.85
C ASN A 119 -1.89 4.70 -16.02
N GLY A 120 -2.68 4.41 -17.05
CA GLY A 120 -2.27 3.61 -18.21
C GLY A 120 -2.35 2.09 -18.01
N GLU A 121 -2.74 1.62 -16.84
CA GLU A 121 -3.08 0.21 -16.61
C GLU A 121 -4.52 -0.07 -17.02
N ASP A 122 -4.69 -1.11 -17.81
CA ASP A 122 -5.96 -1.56 -18.35
C ASP A 122 -6.24 -2.97 -17.85
N LEU A 123 -7.23 -3.08 -16.97
CA LEU A 123 -7.67 -4.34 -16.38
C LEU A 123 -9.00 -4.85 -16.95
N VAL A 124 -9.57 -4.14 -17.95
CA VAL A 124 -10.95 -4.37 -18.41
C VAL A 124 -11.12 -4.56 -19.91
N SER A 125 -10.22 -4.01 -20.76
CA SER A 125 -10.43 -4.03 -22.21
C SER A 125 -9.72 -5.19 -22.92
N GLY A 126 -8.64 -5.71 -22.33
CA GLY A 126 -7.84 -6.78 -22.90
C GLY A 126 -8.40 -8.19 -22.64
N ALA A 127 -7.79 -9.20 -23.26
CA ALA A 127 -8.06 -10.59 -22.90
C ALA A 127 -7.72 -10.81 -21.41
N ALA A 128 -8.55 -11.59 -20.71
CA ALA A 128 -8.33 -11.91 -19.31
C ALA A 128 -6.92 -12.49 -19.10
N ALA A 129 -6.12 -11.81 -18.31
CA ALA A 129 -4.72 -12.15 -18.03
C ALA A 129 -4.47 -12.19 -16.52
N THR A 130 -3.50 -13.01 -16.11
CA THR A 130 -3.08 -13.05 -14.71
C THR A 130 -2.17 -11.86 -14.41
N VAL A 131 -2.61 -11.00 -13.52
CA VAL A 131 -1.82 -9.90 -12.97
C VAL A 131 -1.23 -10.35 -11.65
N THR A 132 0.09 -10.16 -11.47
CA THR A 132 0.80 -10.56 -10.27
C THR A 132 1.42 -9.34 -9.62
N VAL A 133 1.12 -9.12 -8.36
CA VAL A 133 1.59 -7.96 -7.57
C VAL A 133 2.36 -8.46 -6.35
N VAL A 134 3.44 -7.76 -6.02
CA VAL A 134 4.20 -8.07 -4.80
C VAL A 134 3.36 -7.70 -3.58
N SER A 135 3.14 -8.68 -2.70
CA SER A 135 2.31 -8.53 -1.51
C SER A 135 3.10 -8.48 -0.20
N GLY A 136 4.39 -8.77 -0.26
CA GLY A 136 5.22 -8.81 0.94
C GLY A 136 6.59 -9.41 0.68
N ILE A 137 7.31 -9.63 1.78
CA ILE A 137 8.65 -10.21 1.79
C ILE A 137 8.67 -11.35 2.81
N SER A 138 9.31 -12.44 2.45
CA SER A 138 9.58 -13.58 3.35
C SER A 138 11.06 -13.76 3.53
N ARG A 139 11.49 -13.97 4.78
CA ARG A 139 12.85 -14.41 5.13
C ARG A 139 12.79 -15.81 5.72
N THR A 140 13.03 -16.82 4.91
CA THR A 140 13.06 -18.21 5.35
C THR A 140 14.46 -18.77 5.18
N GLY A 141 15.09 -19.24 6.28
CA GLY A 141 16.43 -19.84 6.25
C GLY A 141 17.55 -18.92 5.77
N GLY A 142 17.41 -17.59 5.96
CA GLY A 142 18.38 -16.59 5.50
C GLY A 142 18.24 -16.18 4.03
N THR A 143 17.29 -16.76 3.29
CA THR A 143 16.95 -16.36 1.91
C THR A 143 15.84 -15.32 1.91
N PHE A 144 16.05 -14.28 1.12
CA PHE A 144 15.07 -13.24 0.87
C PHE A 144 14.23 -13.63 -0.34
N ALA A 145 12.90 -13.63 -0.19
CA ALA A 145 11.95 -13.90 -1.27
C ALA A 145 10.78 -12.93 -1.21
N ALA A 146 10.37 -12.40 -2.36
CA ALA A 146 9.12 -11.64 -2.47
C ALA A 146 7.93 -12.61 -2.48
N THR A 147 6.89 -12.29 -1.71
CA THR A 147 5.58 -12.93 -1.81
C THR A 147 4.69 -12.15 -2.76
N THR A 148 3.82 -12.83 -3.50
CA THR A 148 2.96 -12.21 -4.51
C THR A 148 1.51 -12.64 -4.35
N ILE A 149 0.59 -11.73 -4.70
CA ILE A 149 -0.82 -12.01 -4.92
C ILE A 149 -1.07 -11.97 -6.41
N SER A 150 -1.81 -12.95 -6.93
CA SER A 150 -2.22 -13.00 -8.32
C SER A 150 -3.73 -12.89 -8.42
N PHE A 151 -4.21 -12.14 -9.40
CA PHE A 151 -5.63 -12.01 -9.74
C PHE A 151 -5.81 -11.97 -11.25
N GLN A 152 -7.04 -12.16 -11.73
CA GLN A 152 -7.36 -12.10 -13.15
C GLN A 152 -7.91 -10.72 -13.52
N SER A 153 -7.41 -10.15 -14.62
CA SER A 153 -8.10 -9.05 -15.28
C SER A 153 -9.37 -9.55 -15.97
N VAL A 154 -10.31 -8.66 -16.21
CA VAL A 154 -11.59 -9.00 -16.85
C VAL A 154 -11.61 -8.50 -18.29
N ASN A 155 -12.46 -9.10 -19.13
CA ASN A 155 -12.59 -8.69 -20.53
C ASN A 155 -14.01 -8.16 -20.79
N LEU A 156 -14.22 -6.88 -20.53
CA LEU A 156 -15.51 -6.21 -20.80
C LEU A 156 -15.72 -5.95 -22.30
N THR A 157 -14.64 -5.85 -23.08
CA THR A 157 -14.74 -5.67 -24.54
C THR A 157 -15.40 -6.88 -25.20
N SER A 158 -15.21 -8.09 -24.67
CA SER A 158 -15.93 -9.27 -25.15
C SER A 158 -17.42 -9.17 -24.92
N ILE A 159 -17.84 -8.61 -23.79
CA ILE A 159 -19.26 -8.35 -23.46
C ILE A 159 -19.84 -7.32 -24.42
N GLN A 160 -19.14 -6.19 -24.63
CA GLN A 160 -19.54 -5.17 -25.59
C GLN A 160 -19.70 -5.74 -27.00
N THR A 161 -18.72 -6.51 -27.46
CA THR A 161 -18.77 -7.15 -28.80
C THR A 161 -19.92 -8.12 -28.91
N ALA A 162 -20.14 -8.92 -27.88
CA ALA A 162 -21.26 -9.87 -27.84
C ALA A 162 -22.61 -9.16 -27.89
N LEU A 163 -22.79 -8.07 -27.14
CA LEU A 163 -24.01 -7.27 -27.19
C LEU A 163 -24.19 -6.55 -28.53
N SER A 164 -23.11 -6.10 -29.17
CA SER A 164 -23.18 -5.47 -30.50
C SER A 164 -23.57 -6.42 -31.63
N ASN A 165 -23.44 -7.73 -31.44
CA ASN A 165 -23.86 -8.75 -32.41
C ASN A 165 -25.37 -9.05 -32.34
N ILE A 166 -26.08 -8.48 -31.36
CA ILE A 166 -27.54 -8.61 -31.27
C ILE A 166 -28.19 -7.57 -32.19
N ASP A 167 -28.69 -8.01 -33.33
CA ASP A 167 -29.45 -7.19 -34.28
C ASP A 167 -30.90 -7.68 -34.34
N LEU A 168 -31.81 -6.94 -33.69
CA LEU A 168 -33.25 -7.28 -33.63
C LEU A 168 -33.94 -7.16 -34.97
N THR A 169 -33.33 -6.47 -35.96
CA THR A 169 -33.91 -6.27 -37.29
C THR A 169 -33.51 -7.39 -38.26
N ALA A 170 -32.46 -8.15 -37.92
CA ALA A 170 -31.89 -9.20 -38.76
C ALA A 170 -32.13 -10.63 -38.23
N LEU A 171 -32.98 -10.81 -37.23
CA LEU A 171 -33.21 -12.10 -36.54
C LEU A 171 -33.76 -13.26 -37.41
N ASP A 172 -34.16 -13.01 -38.64
CA ASP A 172 -34.72 -14.05 -39.52
C ASP A 172 -33.74 -14.52 -40.62
N THR A 173 -32.43 -14.39 -40.38
CA THR A 173 -31.42 -14.65 -41.42
C THR A 173 -30.87 -16.08 -41.41
N GLY A 174 -31.32 -16.95 -40.49
CA GLY A 174 -30.84 -18.34 -40.39
C GLY A 174 -29.31 -18.40 -40.20
N SER A 175 -28.79 -17.59 -39.30
CA SER A 175 -27.37 -17.60 -38.99
C SER A 175 -26.96 -18.95 -38.40
N THR A 176 -25.89 -19.54 -38.92
CA THR A 176 -25.29 -20.75 -38.35
C THR A 176 -24.26 -20.42 -37.27
N ASP A 177 -24.11 -19.13 -36.94
CA ASP A 177 -23.18 -18.66 -35.91
C ASP A 177 -23.88 -18.60 -34.54
N ALA A 178 -23.47 -19.46 -33.63
CA ALA A 178 -24.01 -19.53 -32.26
C ALA A 178 -23.77 -18.23 -31.44
N ALA A 179 -23.00 -17.27 -31.96
CA ALA A 179 -22.79 -15.97 -31.36
C ALA A 179 -23.80 -14.90 -31.79
N VAL A 180 -24.70 -15.23 -32.77
CA VAL A 180 -25.73 -14.32 -33.29
C VAL A 180 -27.09 -14.96 -33.05
N PRO A 181 -27.98 -14.33 -32.24
CA PRO A 181 -29.31 -14.90 -31.98
C PRO A 181 -30.22 -14.84 -33.19
N ASP A 182 -30.94 -15.94 -33.45
CA ASP A 182 -31.91 -16.06 -34.55
C ASP A 182 -33.32 -15.67 -34.17
N THR A 183 -33.59 -15.58 -32.87
CA THR A 183 -34.93 -15.22 -32.33
C THR A 183 -34.83 -14.16 -31.22
N LEU A 184 -35.91 -13.41 -31.03
CA LEU A 184 -36.02 -12.44 -29.90
C LEU A 184 -35.76 -13.10 -28.52
N GLN A 185 -36.20 -14.35 -28.36
CA GLN A 185 -36.01 -15.12 -27.14
C GLN A 185 -34.51 -15.48 -26.93
N GLU A 186 -33.81 -15.88 -27.97
CA GLU A 186 -32.38 -16.14 -27.94
C GLU A 186 -31.59 -14.84 -27.69
N ALA A 187 -32.00 -13.72 -28.33
CA ALA A 187 -31.42 -12.42 -28.08
C ALA A 187 -31.53 -12.01 -26.59
N LEU A 188 -32.66 -12.27 -25.96
CA LEU A 188 -32.84 -12.02 -24.52
C LEU A 188 -31.93 -12.92 -23.68
N GLN A 189 -31.91 -14.24 -23.95
CA GLN A 189 -31.03 -15.17 -23.23
C GLN A 189 -29.56 -14.79 -23.36
N PHE A 190 -29.16 -14.33 -24.54
CA PHE A 190 -27.81 -13.90 -24.82
C PHE A 190 -27.48 -12.60 -24.06
N ALA A 191 -28.38 -11.63 -24.04
CA ALA A 191 -28.23 -10.41 -23.26
C ALA A 191 -28.14 -10.69 -21.75
N GLU A 192 -28.99 -11.59 -21.23
CA GLU A 192 -28.93 -12.02 -19.82
C GLU A 192 -27.61 -12.73 -19.47
N ALA A 193 -27.08 -13.54 -20.40
CA ALA A 193 -25.76 -14.17 -20.22
C ALA A 193 -24.64 -13.12 -20.15
N GLN A 194 -24.68 -12.08 -20.99
CA GLN A 194 -23.70 -11.00 -20.94
C GLN A 194 -23.84 -10.14 -19.66
N LEU A 195 -25.06 -9.91 -19.20
CA LEU A 195 -25.30 -9.29 -17.91
C LEU A 195 -24.68 -10.11 -16.76
N SER A 196 -24.88 -11.43 -16.76
CA SER A 196 -24.23 -12.31 -15.77
C SER A 196 -22.71 -12.20 -15.82
N ASN A 197 -22.13 -12.21 -17.03
CA ASN A 197 -20.68 -12.05 -17.20
C ASN A 197 -20.17 -10.70 -16.66
N ALA A 198 -20.93 -9.62 -16.83
CA ALA A 198 -20.59 -8.28 -16.31
C ALA A 198 -20.65 -8.25 -14.78
N ILE A 199 -21.68 -8.88 -14.18
CA ILE A 199 -21.81 -9.01 -12.72
C ILE A 199 -20.66 -9.84 -12.15
N ASP A 200 -20.31 -10.95 -12.78
CA ASP A 200 -19.19 -11.79 -12.36
C ASP A 200 -17.86 -11.05 -12.43
N ALA A 201 -17.65 -10.23 -13.47
CA ALA A 201 -16.48 -9.37 -13.60
C ALA A 201 -16.38 -8.35 -12.46
N ALA A 202 -17.46 -7.62 -12.17
CA ALA A 202 -17.54 -6.66 -11.08
C ALA A 202 -17.31 -7.34 -9.71
N THR A 203 -17.91 -8.51 -9.51
CA THR A 203 -17.76 -9.30 -8.28
C THR A 203 -16.34 -9.78 -8.08
N SER A 204 -15.69 -10.30 -9.14
CA SER A 204 -14.30 -10.78 -9.11
C SER A 204 -13.34 -9.65 -8.74
N LEU A 205 -13.50 -8.48 -9.36
CA LEU A 205 -12.69 -7.29 -9.04
C LEU A 205 -12.94 -6.80 -7.61
N GLY A 206 -14.19 -6.83 -7.14
CA GLY A 206 -14.53 -6.45 -5.76
C GLY A 206 -13.91 -7.38 -4.72
N VAL A 207 -13.89 -8.70 -4.97
CA VAL A 207 -13.21 -9.67 -4.09
C VAL A 207 -11.69 -9.44 -4.12
N THR A 208 -11.12 -9.13 -5.28
CA THR A 208 -9.70 -8.82 -5.42
C THR A 208 -9.32 -7.55 -4.67
N GLU A 209 -10.11 -6.48 -4.80
CA GLU A 209 -9.93 -5.22 -4.07
C GLU A 209 -9.91 -5.47 -2.56
N LYS A 210 -10.88 -6.22 -2.05
CA LYS A 210 -10.95 -6.58 -0.63
C LYS A 210 -9.75 -7.41 -0.16
N THR A 211 -9.25 -8.29 -1.01
CA THR A 211 -8.06 -9.10 -0.70
C THR A 211 -6.81 -8.22 -0.56
N ILE A 212 -6.64 -7.25 -1.46
CA ILE A 212 -5.54 -6.28 -1.40
C ILE A 212 -5.68 -5.37 -0.17
N GLU A 213 -6.86 -4.88 0.15
CA GLU A 213 -7.11 -4.12 1.37
C GLU A 213 -6.74 -4.89 2.63
N GLY A 214 -7.10 -6.17 2.69
CA GLY A 214 -6.70 -7.03 3.78
C GLY A 214 -5.18 -7.18 3.90
N GLN A 215 -4.49 -7.30 2.77
CA GLN A 215 -3.03 -7.39 2.74
C GLN A 215 -2.37 -6.06 3.16
N MET A 216 -2.89 -4.92 2.72
CA MET A 216 -2.40 -3.59 3.13
C MET A 216 -2.54 -3.42 4.64
N THR A 217 -3.70 -3.74 5.21
CA THR A 217 -3.93 -3.70 6.67
C THR A 217 -2.96 -4.62 7.43
N PHE A 218 -2.65 -5.79 6.86
CA PHE A 218 -1.65 -6.69 7.46
C PHE A 218 -0.25 -6.07 7.43
N LEU A 219 0.15 -5.43 6.32
CA LEU A 219 1.44 -4.77 6.20
C LEU A 219 1.57 -3.59 7.19
N ASP A 220 0.52 -2.79 7.37
CA ASP A 220 0.49 -1.71 8.35
C ASP A 220 0.74 -2.24 9.77
N MET A 221 0.01 -3.27 10.17
CA MET A 221 0.20 -3.89 11.50
C MET A 221 1.60 -4.50 11.66
N LEU A 222 2.16 -5.04 10.58
CA LEU A 222 3.51 -5.61 10.59
C LEU A 222 4.56 -4.50 10.74
N THR A 223 4.42 -3.41 10.00
CA THR A 223 5.29 -2.22 10.07
C THR A 223 5.25 -1.62 11.48
N ASP A 224 4.06 -1.41 12.05
CA ASP A 224 3.87 -0.93 13.42
C ASP A 224 4.57 -1.85 14.44
N THR A 225 4.49 -3.17 14.24
CA THR A 225 5.14 -4.15 15.11
C THR A 225 6.66 -4.07 15.00
N LEU A 226 7.19 -3.91 13.78
CA LEU A 226 8.63 -3.75 13.54
C LEU A 226 9.15 -2.46 14.16
N ASP A 227 8.44 -1.35 13.96
CA ASP A 227 8.81 -0.04 14.50
C ASP A 227 8.75 -0.04 16.05
N SER A 228 7.73 -0.66 16.63
CA SER A 228 7.66 -0.88 18.08
C SER A 228 8.83 -1.74 18.59
N GLY A 229 9.21 -2.76 17.83
CA GLY A 229 10.38 -3.61 18.13
C GLY A 229 11.69 -2.84 18.03
N VAL A 230 11.85 -1.98 17.03
CA VAL A 230 13.00 -1.08 16.88
C VAL A 230 13.05 -0.11 18.07
N SER A 231 11.94 0.55 18.37
CA SER A 231 11.84 1.50 19.49
C SER A 231 12.21 0.86 20.83
N ALA A 232 11.74 -0.35 21.10
CA ALA A 232 12.09 -1.07 22.33
C ALA A 232 13.59 -1.40 22.46
N MET A 233 14.32 -1.47 21.32
CA MET A 233 15.75 -1.81 21.32
C MET A 233 16.65 -0.59 21.31
N VAL A 234 16.24 0.53 20.70
CA VAL A 234 17.14 1.65 20.44
C VAL A 234 16.70 2.97 21.04
N ASP A 235 15.45 3.14 21.45
CA ASP A 235 14.95 4.40 22.00
C ASP A 235 15.46 4.64 23.43
N ALA A 236 15.72 5.90 23.75
CA ALA A 236 16.13 6.33 25.07
C ALA A 236 14.91 6.65 25.94
N ASN A 237 14.99 6.28 27.22
CA ASN A 237 14.05 6.79 28.21
C ASN A 237 14.36 8.27 28.50
N MET A 238 13.57 9.16 27.90
CA MET A 238 13.81 10.61 27.97
C MET A 238 13.78 11.16 29.39
N GLU A 239 12.99 10.60 30.31
CA GLU A 239 12.94 11.03 31.70
C GLU A 239 14.26 10.67 32.42
N GLU A 240 14.77 9.45 32.19
CA GLU A 240 16.04 9.01 32.76
C GLU A 240 17.22 9.81 32.20
N GLU A 241 17.28 10.01 30.87
CA GLU A 241 18.38 10.76 30.24
C GLU A 241 18.33 12.25 30.61
N ALA A 242 17.15 12.85 30.80
CA ALA A 242 17.03 14.21 31.27
C ALA A 242 17.52 14.38 32.75
N ALA A 243 17.16 13.43 33.62
CA ALA A 243 17.66 13.41 35.00
C ALA A 243 19.19 13.19 35.03
N ARG A 244 19.71 12.31 34.16
CA ARG A 244 21.15 12.06 34.01
C ARG A 244 21.88 13.29 33.49
N LEU A 245 21.29 14.02 32.53
CA LEU A 245 21.85 15.26 32.01
C LEU A 245 22.00 16.32 33.15
N GLN A 246 20.94 16.51 33.95
CA GLN A 246 21.00 17.44 35.10
C GLN A 246 22.07 17.04 36.13
N ALA A 247 22.13 15.74 36.47
CA ALA A 247 23.16 15.23 37.40
C ALA A 247 24.57 15.44 36.85
N LEU A 248 24.82 15.20 35.54
CA LEU A 248 26.13 15.41 34.93
C LEU A 248 26.50 16.90 34.85
N GLN A 249 25.54 17.83 34.65
CA GLN A 249 25.78 19.26 34.69
C GLN A 249 26.26 19.72 36.09
N VAL A 250 25.60 19.19 37.14
CA VAL A 250 26.02 19.46 38.53
C VAL A 250 27.39 18.87 38.81
N GLN A 251 27.64 17.62 38.36
CA GLN A 251 28.96 16.98 38.47
C GLN A 251 30.05 17.76 37.74
N GLN A 252 29.77 18.32 36.59
CA GLN A 252 30.70 19.15 35.82
C GLN A 252 31.08 20.43 36.63
N GLN A 253 30.09 21.10 37.24
CA GLN A 253 30.33 22.28 38.08
C GLN A 253 31.18 21.91 39.28
N LEU A 254 30.89 20.79 39.96
CA LEU A 254 31.68 20.32 41.09
C LEU A 254 33.09 19.92 40.69
N ALA A 255 33.27 19.26 39.53
CA ALA A 255 34.57 18.87 39.02
C ALA A 255 35.44 20.09 38.67
N THR A 256 34.85 21.13 38.05
CA THR A 256 35.58 22.37 37.77
C THR A 256 35.98 23.11 39.06
N GLN A 257 35.12 23.10 40.08
CA GLN A 257 35.44 23.69 41.38
C GLN A 257 36.53 22.91 42.13
N SER A 258 36.47 21.56 42.08
CA SER A 258 37.51 20.68 42.62
C SER A 258 38.85 20.87 41.94
N LEU A 259 38.83 21.06 40.60
CA LEU A 259 40.06 21.35 39.83
C LEU A 259 40.64 22.69 40.22
N SER A 260 39.83 23.73 40.45
CA SER A 260 40.29 25.04 40.96
C SER A 260 40.94 24.93 42.33
N MET A 261 40.33 24.20 43.28
CA MET A 261 40.92 23.96 44.61
C MET A 261 42.21 23.17 44.52
N ALA A 262 42.27 22.13 43.65
CA ALA A 262 43.47 21.33 43.44
C ALA A 262 44.66 22.16 42.87
N ASN A 263 44.36 23.15 42.04
CA ASN A 263 45.34 24.07 41.48
C ASN A 263 45.82 25.14 42.48
N GLN A 264 44.95 25.53 43.48
CA GLN A 264 45.32 26.47 44.52
C GLN A 264 46.17 25.83 45.64
N ALA A 265 46.00 24.55 45.93
CA ALA A 265 46.74 23.85 46.99
C ALA A 265 48.26 23.94 46.86
N PRO A 266 48.88 23.76 45.65
CA PRO A 266 50.32 23.96 45.48
C PRO A 266 50.77 25.39 45.66
N GLN A 267 49.94 26.40 45.36
CA GLN A 267 50.26 27.82 45.54
C GLN A 267 50.32 28.20 47.02
N ASN A 268 49.41 27.64 47.83
CA ASN A 268 49.45 27.87 49.30
C ASN A 268 50.67 27.23 49.94
N ILE A 269 51.09 26.07 49.43
CA ILE A 269 52.34 25.42 49.91
C ILE A 269 53.57 26.22 49.49
N MET A 270 53.62 26.73 48.26
CA MET A 270 54.72 27.58 47.80
C MET A 270 54.81 28.91 48.55
N SER A 271 53.65 29.47 48.98
CA SER A 271 53.67 30.69 49.80
C SER A 271 54.22 30.46 51.23
N LEU A 272 54.05 29.25 51.79
CA LEU A 272 54.62 28.86 53.09
C LEU A 272 56.13 28.65 53.02
N PHE A 273 56.67 28.20 51.87
CA PHE A 273 58.13 28.01 51.68
C PHE A 273 58.86 29.29 51.27
N ARG A 274 58.14 30.38 51.06
CA ARG A 274 58.70 31.67 50.63
C ARG A 274 58.82 32.70 51.76
N GLN A 275 58.51 32.35 53.04
CA GLN A 275 58.76 33.14 54.24
C GLN A 275 60.11 32.78 54.86
#